data_976348bfacf061b2a716611c5ae82f7f
#
_entry.id   976348bfacf061b2a716611c5ae82f7f
#
_cell.length_a   1.000
_cell.length_b   1.000
_cell.length_c   1.000
_cell.angle_alpha   90.00
_cell.angle_beta   90.00
_cell.angle_gamma   90.00
#
_symmetry.space_group_name_H-M   'P 1'
#
loop_
_entity.id
_entity.type
_entity.pdbx_description
1 polymer ?
#
loop_
_entity_poly.entity_id
_entity_poly.type
_entity_poly.pdbx_seq_one_letter_code
_entity_poly.pdbx_strand_id
1 'polypeptide(L)'
;MTMRLSGLHIAHLIETNGPGGAERMLVHMVQELEAAGCYNVVVLPAGGEEWLQAELAGTHAAIEPYQIDRPVSRRLAGWLGDVLARHQIAIAHSHEFSMAVYAAWAAWRTGIPHVTTMHGSRYYIEHMRRRLALRAAFAATGRVVAVSETLAAQLRRDLWLPKSRVTTIRNGVRAAPATRNTSLRRALGLAPHERLVLAVGNLYPVKGHRFAVDALPHLPGVHLAIAGRGDLAEALTTRATQLGVGGRLHLLGLRSDIATLLASADAFILPSLSEGVPMALLEAMFAGCAIVASDVGDVRAALDDGRAGMLVPPGDTAALAAALGQLLAAPARARELGAQAARRASAEYDVRRMVARYVAIYRELLGDEPTTLIPEPLVSASYGTLT
;
A
#
# COMPACT_ATOMS: atom_id res chain seq x y z
N MET A 1 33.11 11.38 3.84
CA MET A 1 33.20 10.14 3.01
C MET A 1 31.78 9.62 2.84
N THR A 2 31.14 9.92 1.73
CA THR A 2 29.72 9.57 1.49
C THR A 2 29.65 8.04 1.35
N MET A 3 29.15 7.37 2.37
CA MET A 3 28.90 5.92 2.30
C MET A 3 27.91 5.66 1.15
N ARG A 4 28.35 4.98 0.12
CA ARG A 4 27.47 4.56 -0.96
C ARG A 4 26.47 3.56 -0.37
N LEU A 5 25.20 3.59 -0.76
CA LEU A 5 24.20 2.56 -0.39
C LEU A 5 24.63 1.17 -0.85
N SER A 6 25.48 1.11 -1.86
CA SER A 6 26.09 -0.12 -2.36
C SER A 6 26.82 -0.86 -1.25
N GLY A 7 26.33 -2.07 -0.96
CA GLY A 7 26.86 -2.93 0.09
C GLY A 7 26.20 -2.78 1.46
N LEU A 8 25.15 -1.97 1.61
CA LEU A 8 24.37 -1.93 2.85
C LEU A 8 23.47 -3.17 2.96
N HIS A 9 23.59 -3.91 4.04
CA HIS A 9 22.77 -5.10 4.33
C HIS A 9 21.57 -4.71 5.21
N ILE A 10 20.37 -4.97 4.72
CA ILE A 10 19.12 -4.58 5.39
C ILE A 10 18.26 -5.82 5.59
N ALA A 11 17.77 -6.05 6.82
CA ALA A 11 16.78 -7.08 7.09
C ALA A 11 15.40 -6.44 7.20
N HIS A 12 14.46 -6.91 6.39
CA HIS A 12 13.04 -6.57 6.46
C HIS A 12 12.28 -7.71 7.15
N LEU A 13 11.58 -7.39 8.24
CA LEU A 13 10.85 -8.37 9.04
C LEU A 13 9.36 -8.08 8.95
N ILE A 14 8.58 -9.00 8.39
CA ILE A 14 7.13 -8.83 8.19
C ILE A 14 6.34 -9.98 8.79
N GLU A 15 5.13 -9.70 9.31
CA GLU A 15 4.30 -10.73 9.99
C GLU A 15 3.30 -11.43 9.06
N THR A 16 3.18 -11.01 7.82
CA THR A 16 2.27 -11.58 6.82
C THR A 16 3.00 -11.84 5.50
N ASN A 17 2.54 -12.78 4.69
CA ASN A 17 3.09 -13.08 3.38
C ASN A 17 2.02 -13.17 2.26
N GLY A 18 0.79 -12.73 2.55
CA GLY A 18 -0.32 -12.67 1.58
C GLY A 18 -0.33 -11.39 0.75
N PRO A 19 -1.28 -11.26 -0.18
CA PRO A 19 -1.43 -10.06 -1.00
C PRO A 19 -2.07 -8.93 -0.19
N GLY A 20 -1.25 -8.04 0.34
CA GLY A 20 -1.67 -6.87 1.12
C GLY A 20 -0.95 -5.59 0.73
N GLY A 21 -1.35 -4.47 1.34
CA GLY A 21 -0.74 -3.17 1.08
C GLY A 21 0.68 -3.06 1.65
N ALA A 22 0.92 -3.63 2.82
CA ALA A 22 2.22 -3.65 3.47
C ALA A 22 3.22 -4.48 2.69
N GLU A 23 2.81 -5.66 2.22
CA GLU A 23 3.62 -6.57 1.43
C GLU A 23 3.97 -5.97 0.05
N ARG A 24 3.01 -5.35 -0.64
CA ARG A 24 3.28 -4.64 -1.90
C ARG A 24 4.26 -3.49 -1.70
N MET A 25 4.10 -2.71 -0.64
CA MET A 25 5.06 -1.66 -0.31
C MET A 25 6.45 -2.22 -0.05
N LEU A 26 6.55 -3.35 0.67
CA LEU A 26 7.82 -4.02 0.93
C LEU A 26 8.48 -4.52 -0.37
N VAL A 27 7.72 -5.16 -1.28
CA VAL A 27 8.25 -5.58 -2.60
C VAL A 27 8.85 -4.37 -3.34
N HIS A 28 8.11 -3.27 -3.44
CA HIS A 28 8.60 -2.07 -4.10
C HIS A 28 9.85 -1.49 -3.41
N MET A 29 9.88 -1.50 -2.07
CA MET A 29 11.04 -1.05 -1.29
C MET A 29 12.27 -1.91 -1.55
N VAL A 30 12.15 -3.23 -1.50
CA VAL A 30 13.25 -4.18 -1.75
C VAL A 30 13.81 -3.97 -3.16
N GLN A 31 12.94 -3.86 -4.17
CA GLN A 31 13.36 -3.64 -5.57
C GLN A 31 14.13 -2.32 -5.75
N GLU A 32 13.70 -1.22 -5.11
CA GLU A 32 14.40 0.07 -5.22
C GLU A 32 15.71 0.06 -4.42
N LEU A 33 15.76 -0.57 -3.26
CA LEU A 33 16.97 -0.71 -2.46
C LEU A 33 18.01 -1.60 -3.17
N GLU A 34 17.58 -2.68 -3.81
CA GLU A 34 18.44 -3.54 -4.62
C GLU A 34 19.00 -2.77 -5.82
N ALA A 35 18.17 -2.02 -6.54
CA ALA A 35 18.63 -1.15 -7.63
C ALA A 35 19.64 -0.08 -7.18
N ALA A 36 19.61 0.30 -5.89
CA ALA A 36 20.59 1.18 -5.25
C ALA A 36 21.85 0.43 -4.76
N GLY A 37 21.94 -0.90 -4.94
CA GLY A 37 23.07 -1.74 -4.56
C GLY A 37 23.05 -2.24 -3.12
N CYS A 38 21.90 -2.19 -2.44
CA CYS A 38 21.72 -2.80 -1.12
C CYS A 38 21.52 -4.32 -1.22
N TYR A 39 22.00 -5.06 -0.23
CA TYR A 39 21.65 -6.45 -0.02
C TYR A 39 20.44 -6.53 0.92
N ASN A 40 19.40 -7.22 0.51
CA ASN A 40 18.16 -7.33 1.28
C ASN A 40 17.94 -8.75 1.78
N VAL A 41 17.52 -8.89 3.02
CA VAL A 41 17.04 -10.12 3.63
C VAL A 41 15.60 -9.92 4.05
N VAL A 42 14.69 -10.78 3.61
CA VAL A 42 13.28 -10.69 3.97
C VAL A 42 12.91 -11.85 4.87
N VAL A 43 12.59 -11.51 6.13
CA VAL A 43 12.13 -12.46 7.15
C VAL A 43 10.61 -12.44 7.14
N LEU A 44 10.01 -13.56 6.77
CA LEU A 44 8.56 -13.68 6.57
C LEU A 44 8.02 -15.00 7.16
N PRO A 45 6.70 -15.13 7.43
CA PRO A 45 6.13 -16.36 7.94
C PRO A 45 6.30 -17.52 6.96
N ALA A 46 6.67 -18.69 7.46
CA ALA A 46 6.69 -19.94 6.70
C ALA A 46 5.24 -20.41 6.43
N GLY A 47 5.00 -20.88 5.21
CA GLY A 47 3.67 -21.34 4.80
C GLY A 47 2.70 -20.22 4.46
N GLY A 48 1.41 -20.55 4.36
CA GLY A 48 0.39 -19.62 3.90
C GLY A 48 0.34 -19.55 2.36
N GLU A 49 0.10 -18.36 1.83
CA GLU A 49 -0.13 -18.18 0.39
C GLU A 49 1.14 -18.01 -0.44
N GLU A 50 2.27 -17.82 0.21
CA GLU A 50 3.59 -17.60 -0.42
C GLU A 50 3.63 -16.48 -1.47
N TRP A 51 2.60 -15.59 -1.45
CA TRP A 51 2.47 -14.50 -2.43
C TRP A 51 3.66 -13.55 -2.39
N LEU A 52 4.07 -13.12 -1.19
CA LEU A 52 5.20 -12.20 -1.03
C LEU A 52 6.50 -12.83 -1.52
N GLN A 53 6.70 -14.12 -1.25
CA GLN A 53 7.87 -14.86 -1.72
C GLN A 53 7.89 -14.97 -3.25
N ALA A 54 6.72 -15.20 -3.88
CA ALA A 54 6.61 -15.24 -5.35
C ALA A 54 6.91 -13.88 -5.99
N GLU A 55 6.42 -12.77 -5.41
CA GLU A 55 6.70 -11.40 -5.90
C GLU A 55 8.18 -11.01 -5.74
N LEU A 56 8.86 -11.55 -4.73
CA LEU A 56 10.29 -11.33 -4.51
C LEU A 56 11.20 -12.25 -5.35
N ALA A 57 10.66 -13.28 -6.00
CA ALA A 57 11.47 -14.24 -6.79
C ALA A 57 12.25 -13.57 -7.95
N GLY A 58 11.83 -12.37 -8.39
CA GLY A 58 12.55 -11.56 -9.38
C GLY A 58 13.67 -10.68 -8.81
N THR A 59 13.94 -10.76 -7.49
CA THR A 59 15.00 -10.02 -6.79
C THR A 59 16.09 -10.97 -6.30
N HIS A 60 17.24 -10.42 -5.86
CA HIS A 60 18.31 -11.19 -5.19
C HIS A 60 18.16 -11.20 -3.66
N ALA A 61 17.00 -10.79 -3.13
CA ALA A 61 16.76 -10.78 -1.70
C ALA A 61 16.80 -12.19 -1.12
N ALA A 62 17.54 -12.38 -0.04
CA ALA A 62 17.52 -13.64 0.69
C ALA A 62 16.21 -13.76 1.47
N ILE A 63 15.58 -14.93 1.38
CA ILE A 63 14.32 -15.22 2.09
C ILE A 63 14.61 -16.09 3.30
N GLU A 64 14.21 -15.63 4.48
CA GLU A 64 14.36 -16.33 5.76
C GLU A 64 12.98 -16.61 6.36
N PRO A 65 12.41 -17.82 6.11
CA PRO A 65 11.09 -18.16 6.63
C PRO A 65 11.14 -18.50 8.13
N TYR A 66 10.17 -17.96 8.89
CA TYR A 66 10.03 -18.25 10.33
C TYR A 66 8.69 -18.92 10.65
N GLN A 67 8.65 -19.61 11.78
CA GLN A 67 7.43 -20.15 12.36
C GLN A 67 7.19 -19.58 13.76
N ILE A 68 5.95 -19.25 14.07
CA ILE A 68 5.53 -18.81 15.39
C ILE A 68 4.64 -19.88 16.00
N ASP A 69 5.14 -20.58 17.02
CA ASP A 69 4.36 -21.59 17.76
C ASP A 69 3.53 -20.96 18.90
N ARG A 70 3.88 -19.73 19.33
CA ARG A 70 3.29 -19.05 20.51
C ARG A 70 3.33 -17.52 20.31
N PRO A 71 2.38 -16.78 20.91
CA PRO A 71 2.33 -15.31 20.83
C PRO A 71 3.61 -14.60 21.31
N VAL A 72 4.37 -15.24 22.23
CA VAL A 72 5.68 -14.77 22.68
C VAL A 72 6.66 -15.94 22.65
N SER A 73 7.63 -15.88 21.76
CA SER A 73 8.64 -16.93 21.55
C SER A 73 10.06 -16.40 21.75
N ARG A 74 10.71 -16.76 22.86
CA ARG A 74 12.14 -16.44 23.06
C ARG A 74 13.01 -17.14 22.02
N ARG A 75 12.57 -18.31 21.52
CA ARG A 75 13.26 -19.05 20.46
C ARG A 75 13.29 -18.26 19.16
N LEU A 76 12.15 -17.71 18.74
CA LEU A 76 12.08 -16.85 17.54
C LEU A 76 12.97 -15.62 17.69
N ALA A 77 12.93 -14.96 18.85
CA ALA A 77 13.76 -13.79 19.10
C ALA A 77 15.26 -14.10 19.09
N GLY A 78 15.67 -15.27 19.58
CA GLY A 78 17.05 -15.76 19.48
C GLY A 78 17.46 -16.02 18.04
N TRP A 79 16.64 -16.76 17.30
CA TRP A 79 16.83 -17.09 15.89
C TRP A 79 16.93 -15.83 15.01
N LEU A 80 16.10 -14.80 15.27
CA LEU A 80 16.22 -13.51 14.58
C LEU A 80 17.60 -12.88 14.79
N GLY A 81 18.12 -12.92 16.03
CA GLY A 81 19.49 -12.45 16.30
C GLY A 81 20.55 -13.19 15.48
N ASP A 82 20.38 -14.50 15.34
CA ASP A 82 21.30 -15.35 14.54
C ASP A 82 21.17 -15.02 13.03
N VAL A 83 19.95 -14.76 12.52
CA VAL A 83 19.72 -14.29 11.15
C VAL A 83 20.44 -12.96 10.90
N LEU A 84 20.26 -11.98 11.81
CA LEU A 84 20.88 -10.66 11.68
C LEU A 84 22.42 -10.77 11.65
N ALA A 85 23.00 -11.64 12.49
CA ALA A 85 24.45 -11.87 12.53
C ALA A 85 24.96 -12.60 11.27
N ARG A 86 24.30 -13.67 10.85
CA ARG A 86 24.69 -14.50 9.70
C ARG A 86 24.73 -13.68 8.39
N HIS A 87 23.76 -12.81 8.19
CA HIS A 87 23.68 -11.94 7.02
C HIS A 87 24.43 -10.60 7.18
N GLN A 88 25.16 -10.41 8.30
CA GLN A 88 25.90 -9.18 8.60
C GLN A 88 25.01 -7.92 8.45
N ILE A 89 23.80 -7.99 9.00
CA ILE A 89 22.81 -6.93 8.85
C ILE A 89 23.27 -5.65 9.54
N ALA A 90 23.21 -4.54 8.82
CA ALA A 90 23.52 -3.21 9.33
C ALA A 90 22.29 -2.48 9.87
N ILE A 91 21.09 -2.76 9.28
CA ILE A 91 19.80 -2.17 9.69
C ILE A 91 18.75 -3.27 9.75
N ALA A 92 18.03 -3.34 10.87
CA ALA A 92 16.81 -4.14 11.02
C ALA A 92 15.58 -3.23 10.79
N HIS A 93 14.74 -3.56 9.82
CA HIS A 93 13.50 -2.83 9.52
C HIS A 93 12.30 -3.74 9.65
N SER A 94 11.50 -3.54 10.68
CA SER A 94 10.30 -4.34 10.92
C SER A 94 9.04 -3.66 10.40
N HIS A 95 8.07 -4.48 10.02
CA HIS A 95 6.75 -4.07 9.56
C HIS A 95 5.70 -4.68 10.47
N GLU A 96 4.73 -3.86 10.90
CA GLU A 96 3.62 -4.22 11.76
C GLU A 96 4.00 -4.61 13.21
N PHE A 97 2.99 -5.06 13.97
CA PHE A 97 3.03 -5.17 15.43
C PHE A 97 4.02 -6.23 15.95
N SER A 98 3.85 -7.48 15.51
CA SER A 98 4.59 -8.60 16.10
C SER A 98 6.07 -8.49 15.80
N MET A 99 6.40 -8.15 14.54
CA MET A 99 7.78 -7.98 14.11
C MET A 99 8.43 -6.75 14.74
N ALA A 100 7.69 -5.68 15.02
CA ALA A 100 8.23 -4.54 15.76
C ALA A 100 8.75 -4.94 17.14
N VAL A 101 8.02 -5.82 17.84
CA VAL A 101 8.42 -6.29 19.18
C VAL A 101 9.62 -7.23 19.10
N TYR A 102 9.59 -8.22 18.20
CA TYR A 102 10.68 -9.20 18.06
C TYR A 102 11.96 -8.56 17.53
N ALA A 103 11.84 -7.69 16.51
CA ALA A 103 12.98 -7.01 15.92
C ALA A 103 13.64 -6.02 16.90
N ALA A 104 12.86 -5.27 17.67
CA ALA A 104 13.40 -4.38 18.70
C ALA A 104 14.25 -5.16 19.74
N TRP A 105 13.78 -6.34 20.16
CA TRP A 105 14.54 -7.18 21.08
C TRP A 105 15.80 -7.78 20.43
N ALA A 106 15.70 -8.30 19.20
CA ALA A 106 16.86 -8.84 18.49
C ALA A 106 17.91 -7.75 18.22
N ALA A 107 17.48 -6.58 17.76
CA ALA A 107 18.33 -5.43 17.50
C ALA A 107 19.02 -4.93 18.77
N TRP A 108 18.29 -4.85 19.89
CA TRP A 108 18.88 -4.49 21.20
C TRP A 108 19.99 -5.47 21.62
N ARG A 109 19.79 -6.77 21.42
CA ARG A 109 20.80 -7.79 21.76
C ARG A 109 22.03 -7.76 20.87
N THR A 110 21.87 -7.44 19.61
CA THR A 110 22.96 -7.44 18.60
C THR A 110 23.62 -6.06 18.46
N GLY A 111 23.06 -5.01 19.05
CA GLY A 111 23.53 -3.63 18.89
C GLY A 111 23.22 -3.04 17.50
N ILE A 112 22.39 -3.70 16.69
CA ILE A 112 22.04 -3.26 15.34
C ILE A 112 20.92 -2.19 15.43
N PRO A 113 21.03 -1.05 14.70
CA PRO A 113 19.95 -0.07 14.63
C PRO A 113 18.66 -0.67 14.09
N HIS A 114 17.53 -0.27 14.68
CA HIS A 114 16.19 -0.76 14.31
C HIS A 114 15.27 0.38 13.89
N VAL A 115 14.58 0.17 12.78
CA VAL A 115 13.45 0.99 12.30
C VAL A 115 12.21 0.14 12.29
N THR A 116 11.06 0.72 12.61
CA THR A 116 9.77 0.03 12.45
C THR A 116 8.80 0.87 11.65
N THR A 117 8.08 0.24 10.72
CA THR A 117 6.99 0.86 9.96
C THR A 117 5.65 0.27 10.39
N MET A 118 4.74 1.15 10.79
CA MET A 118 3.37 0.83 11.15
C MET A 118 2.44 1.15 9.98
N HIS A 119 1.72 0.15 9.48
CA HIS A 119 0.76 0.28 8.38
C HIS A 119 -0.68 0.46 8.86
N GLY A 120 -0.94 0.16 10.13
CA GLY A 120 -2.26 0.30 10.76
C GLY A 120 -2.20 0.27 12.28
N SER A 121 -3.37 0.39 12.90
CA SER A 121 -3.50 0.46 14.36
C SER A 121 -4.37 -0.67 14.96
N ARG A 122 -4.99 -1.50 14.12
CA ARG A 122 -5.99 -2.50 14.55
C ARG A 122 -5.50 -3.45 15.62
N TYR A 123 -4.24 -3.90 15.54
CA TYR A 123 -3.72 -4.96 16.40
C TYR A 123 -3.45 -4.55 17.86
N TYR A 124 -3.28 -3.25 18.16
CA TYR A 124 -2.93 -2.81 19.51
C TYR A 124 -4.01 -2.00 20.21
N ILE A 125 -4.95 -1.40 19.46
CA ILE A 125 -5.95 -0.47 20.02
C ILE A 125 -6.78 -1.11 21.13
N GLU A 126 -7.22 -2.35 20.93
CA GLU A 126 -8.16 -3.04 21.82
C GLU A 126 -7.51 -3.68 23.05
N HIS A 127 -6.17 -3.75 23.11
CA HIS A 127 -5.45 -4.50 24.13
C HIS A 127 -4.35 -3.70 24.82
N MET A 128 -4.54 -3.31 26.09
CA MET A 128 -3.55 -2.57 26.87
C MET A 128 -2.18 -3.27 26.95
N ARG A 129 -2.15 -4.60 27.07
CA ARG A 129 -0.89 -5.37 27.07
C ARG A 129 -0.09 -5.20 25.78
N ARG A 130 -0.76 -5.16 24.63
CA ARG A 130 -0.13 -4.92 23.33
C ARG A 130 0.40 -3.49 23.20
N ARG A 131 -0.33 -2.50 23.72
CA ARG A 131 0.14 -1.10 23.79
C ARG A 131 1.41 -0.98 24.61
N LEU A 132 1.47 -1.62 25.79
CA LEU A 132 2.66 -1.61 26.63
C LEU A 132 3.85 -2.31 25.97
N ALA A 133 3.62 -3.47 25.32
CA ALA A 133 4.66 -4.18 24.57
C ALA A 133 5.22 -3.33 23.43
N LEU A 134 4.36 -2.67 22.63
CA LEU A 134 4.81 -1.74 21.59
C LEU A 134 5.56 -0.54 22.15
N ARG A 135 5.06 0.05 23.25
CA ARG A 135 5.76 1.18 23.88
C ARG A 135 7.16 0.79 24.33
N ALA A 136 7.32 -0.40 24.92
CA ALA A 136 8.63 -0.92 25.30
C ALA A 136 9.53 -1.17 24.09
N ALA A 137 9.00 -1.81 23.03
CA ALA A 137 9.72 -2.02 21.79
C ALA A 137 10.16 -0.69 21.16
N PHE A 138 9.27 0.30 21.08
CA PHE A 138 9.58 1.61 20.48
C PHE A 138 10.55 2.44 21.32
N ALA A 139 10.67 2.18 22.62
CA ALA A 139 11.74 2.78 23.43
C ALA A 139 13.14 2.31 23.00
N ALA A 140 13.26 1.05 22.54
CA ALA A 140 14.49 0.45 22.03
C ALA A 140 14.68 0.63 20.50
N THR A 141 13.67 1.16 19.79
CA THR A 141 13.70 1.39 18.33
C THR A 141 14.31 2.75 18.03
N GLY A 142 15.21 2.82 17.05
CA GLY A 142 15.83 4.07 16.62
C GLY A 142 14.82 5.06 16.03
N ARG A 143 13.92 4.56 15.15
CA ARG A 143 12.87 5.37 14.51
C ARG A 143 11.58 4.58 14.30
N VAL A 144 10.44 5.18 14.64
CA VAL A 144 9.10 4.68 14.32
C VAL A 144 8.57 5.45 13.12
N VAL A 145 8.17 4.73 12.08
CA VAL A 145 7.58 5.31 10.87
C VAL A 145 6.09 4.97 10.83
N ALA A 146 5.27 5.96 10.55
CA ALA A 146 3.85 5.79 10.24
C ALA A 146 3.63 6.09 8.75
N VAL A 147 2.78 5.31 8.09
CA VAL A 147 2.51 5.49 6.65
C VAL A 147 1.58 6.66 6.35
N SER A 148 1.04 7.31 7.38
CA SER A 148 0.17 8.48 7.25
C SER A 148 0.25 9.43 8.45
N GLU A 149 -0.11 10.70 8.27
CA GLU A 149 -0.16 11.67 9.38
C GLU A 149 -1.23 11.30 10.41
N THR A 150 -2.37 10.79 9.96
CA THR A 150 -3.44 10.30 10.83
C THR A 150 -2.93 9.19 11.73
N LEU A 151 -2.23 8.19 11.17
CA LEU A 151 -1.64 7.10 11.94
C LEU A 151 -0.52 7.61 12.87
N ALA A 152 0.33 8.54 12.41
CA ALA A 152 1.37 9.14 13.24
C ALA A 152 0.79 9.85 14.47
N ALA A 153 -0.27 10.64 14.28
CA ALA A 153 -0.97 11.29 15.38
C ALA A 153 -1.59 10.27 16.35
N GLN A 154 -2.16 9.20 15.82
CA GLN A 154 -2.74 8.12 16.61
C GLN A 154 -1.68 7.36 17.43
N LEU A 155 -0.55 6.97 16.82
CA LEU A 155 0.56 6.31 17.52
C LEU A 155 1.12 7.18 18.66
N ARG A 156 1.30 8.49 18.41
CA ARG A 156 1.77 9.44 19.45
C ARG A 156 0.80 9.48 20.62
N ARG A 157 -0.49 9.59 20.37
CA ARG A 157 -1.54 9.64 21.41
C ARG A 157 -1.66 8.33 22.16
N ASP A 158 -1.79 7.21 21.44
CA ASP A 158 -2.16 5.92 22.03
C ASP A 158 -1.00 5.24 22.75
N LEU A 159 0.25 5.53 22.34
CA LEU A 159 1.48 4.97 22.90
C LEU A 159 2.31 6.00 23.67
N TRP A 160 1.81 7.23 23.85
CA TRP A 160 2.50 8.33 24.53
C TRP A 160 3.92 8.57 24.00
N LEU A 161 4.07 8.56 22.67
CA LEU A 161 5.36 8.75 22.03
C LEU A 161 5.63 10.25 21.79
N PRO A 162 6.86 10.73 22.01
CA PRO A 162 7.23 12.09 21.66
C PRO A 162 7.23 12.29 20.14
N LYS A 163 6.95 13.53 19.72
CA LYS A 163 6.87 13.87 18.29
C LYS A 163 8.15 13.51 17.51
N SER A 164 9.30 13.64 18.15
CA SER A 164 10.62 13.33 17.57
C SER A 164 10.84 11.84 17.26
N ARG A 165 10.08 10.93 17.89
CA ARG A 165 10.22 9.48 17.70
C ARG A 165 9.40 8.94 16.54
N VAL A 166 8.37 9.65 16.09
CA VAL A 166 7.45 9.20 15.05
C VAL A 166 7.57 10.10 13.84
N THR A 167 8.02 9.51 12.74
CA THR A 167 8.16 10.18 11.44
C THR A 167 7.09 9.64 10.48
N THR A 168 6.52 10.49 9.63
CA THR A 168 5.60 10.06 8.59
C THR A 168 6.34 9.86 7.28
N ILE A 169 6.26 8.64 6.73
CA ILE A 169 6.67 8.34 5.36
C ILE A 169 5.47 7.69 4.67
N ARG A 170 4.87 8.42 3.74
CA ARG A 170 3.73 7.92 2.95
C ARG A 170 4.18 6.79 2.05
N ASN A 171 3.30 5.80 1.83
CA ASN A 171 3.54 4.72 0.88
C ASN A 171 3.81 5.28 -0.51
N GLY A 172 4.73 4.64 -1.21
CA GLY A 172 5.05 4.93 -2.60
C GLY A 172 4.69 3.76 -3.51
N VAL A 173 4.35 4.08 -4.74
CA VAL A 173 4.04 3.11 -5.80
C VAL A 173 4.97 3.36 -6.98
N ARG A 174 5.39 2.30 -7.64
CA ARG A 174 6.10 2.41 -8.91
C ARG A 174 5.11 2.80 -10.00
N ALA A 175 5.39 3.91 -10.68
CA ALA A 175 4.58 4.33 -11.82
C ALA A 175 4.58 3.22 -12.88
N ALA A 176 3.42 2.66 -13.16
CA ALA A 176 3.21 1.81 -14.33
C ALA A 176 2.48 2.66 -15.37
N PRO A 177 3.10 2.99 -16.53
CA PRO A 177 2.41 3.73 -17.57
C PRO A 177 1.21 2.92 -18.06
N ALA A 178 0.02 3.44 -17.80
CA ALA A 178 -1.22 2.84 -18.25
C ALA A 178 -1.49 3.26 -19.69
N THR A 179 -1.04 2.48 -20.65
CA THR A 179 -1.51 2.60 -22.03
C THR A 179 -2.95 2.14 -22.08
N ARG A 180 -3.84 2.98 -22.67
CA ARG A 180 -5.27 2.65 -22.78
C ARG A 180 -5.44 1.23 -23.34
N ASN A 181 -6.16 0.39 -22.63
CA ASN A 181 -6.31 -1.02 -22.91
C ASN A 181 -7.80 -1.38 -22.93
N THR A 182 -8.20 -2.24 -23.84
CA THR A 182 -9.58 -2.71 -23.97
C THR A 182 -9.73 -4.21 -23.68
N SER A 183 -8.66 -4.88 -23.25
CA SER A 183 -8.65 -6.33 -23.06
C SER A 183 -9.70 -6.80 -22.06
N LEU A 184 -9.80 -6.12 -20.90
CA LEU A 184 -10.81 -6.45 -19.89
C LEU A 184 -12.22 -6.22 -20.42
N ARG A 185 -12.47 -5.11 -21.11
CA ARG A 185 -13.79 -4.81 -21.69
C ARG A 185 -14.24 -5.90 -22.68
N ARG A 186 -13.32 -6.36 -23.53
CA ARG A 186 -13.58 -7.47 -24.47
C ARG A 186 -13.81 -8.79 -23.75
N ALA A 187 -12.99 -9.10 -22.74
CA ALA A 187 -13.15 -10.32 -21.95
C ALA A 187 -14.49 -10.37 -21.22
N LEU A 188 -15.04 -9.22 -20.82
CA LEU A 188 -16.34 -9.09 -20.18
C LEU A 188 -17.50 -8.94 -21.17
N GLY A 189 -17.24 -8.91 -22.49
CA GLY A 189 -18.27 -8.76 -23.51
C GLY A 189 -18.99 -7.41 -23.53
N LEU A 190 -18.34 -6.34 -23.03
CA LEU A 190 -18.95 -5.02 -22.91
C LEU A 190 -19.13 -4.35 -24.26
N ALA A 191 -20.32 -3.79 -24.49
CA ALA A 191 -20.59 -2.97 -25.65
C ALA A 191 -19.83 -1.63 -25.58
N PRO A 192 -19.57 -0.96 -26.72
CA PRO A 192 -18.79 0.30 -26.74
C PRO A 192 -19.39 1.44 -25.90
N HIS A 193 -20.70 1.47 -25.74
CA HIS A 193 -21.43 2.50 -24.97
C HIS A 193 -21.52 2.19 -23.47
N GLU A 194 -21.29 0.97 -23.05
CA GLU A 194 -21.31 0.58 -21.64
C GLU A 194 -20.07 1.12 -20.93
N ARG A 195 -20.19 1.41 -19.64
CA ARG A 195 -19.13 1.96 -18.81
C ARG A 195 -18.58 0.91 -17.86
N LEU A 196 -17.25 0.89 -17.71
CA LEU A 196 -16.56 -0.02 -16.81
C LEU A 196 -15.99 0.77 -15.63
N VAL A 197 -16.48 0.46 -14.44
CA VAL A 197 -15.96 0.98 -13.16
C VAL A 197 -15.16 -0.13 -12.48
N LEU A 198 -13.97 0.19 -12.01
CA LEU A 198 -13.07 -0.75 -11.34
C LEU A 198 -12.94 -0.42 -9.87
N ALA A 199 -13.00 -1.43 -9.01
CA ALA A 199 -12.53 -1.41 -7.63
C ALA A 199 -11.40 -2.42 -7.45
N VAL A 200 -10.41 -2.11 -6.63
CA VAL A 200 -9.30 -3.02 -6.29
C VAL A 200 -9.17 -3.11 -4.78
N GLY A 201 -9.28 -4.32 -4.25
CA GLY A 201 -9.15 -4.57 -2.81
C GLY A 201 -9.78 -5.89 -2.39
N ASN A 202 -9.28 -6.47 -1.31
CA ASN A 202 -9.80 -7.71 -0.77
C ASN A 202 -11.28 -7.56 -0.38
N LEU A 203 -12.04 -8.64 -0.53
CA LEU A 203 -13.49 -8.66 -0.28
C LEU A 203 -13.79 -8.78 1.21
N TYR A 204 -13.36 -7.75 1.98
CA TYR A 204 -13.61 -7.61 3.42
C TYR A 204 -14.62 -6.49 3.69
N PRO A 205 -15.38 -6.55 4.81
CA PRO A 205 -16.39 -5.55 5.14
C PRO A 205 -15.89 -4.10 5.09
N VAL A 206 -14.65 -3.88 5.56
CA VAL A 206 -14.03 -2.55 5.63
C VAL A 206 -13.81 -1.93 4.26
N LYS A 207 -13.70 -2.72 3.18
CA LYS A 207 -13.52 -2.23 1.81
C LYS A 207 -14.82 -1.74 1.16
N GLY A 208 -15.96 -1.99 1.77
CA GLY A 208 -17.23 -1.37 1.41
C GLY A 208 -17.76 -1.72 0.01
N HIS A 209 -17.29 -2.78 -0.62
CA HIS A 209 -17.70 -3.18 -1.97
C HIS A 209 -19.22 -3.33 -2.13
N ARG A 210 -19.94 -3.68 -1.04
CA ARG A 210 -21.41 -3.75 -1.05
C ARG A 210 -22.06 -2.43 -1.44
N PHE A 211 -21.50 -1.27 -1.01
CA PHE A 211 -22.06 0.03 -1.37
C PHE A 211 -21.91 0.33 -2.85
N ALA A 212 -20.85 -0.16 -3.48
CA ALA A 212 -20.69 -0.07 -4.93
C ALA A 212 -21.69 -0.98 -5.68
N VAL A 213 -21.96 -2.18 -5.17
CA VAL A 213 -23.00 -3.07 -5.72
C VAL A 213 -24.39 -2.44 -5.55
N ASP A 214 -24.68 -1.88 -4.37
CA ASP A 214 -25.96 -1.20 -4.07
C ASP A 214 -26.16 0.07 -4.92
N ALA A 215 -25.11 0.68 -5.47
CA ALA A 215 -25.19 1.84 -6.36
C ALA A 215 -25.56 1.47 -7.81
N LEU A 216 -25.30 0.24 -8.27
CA LEU A 216 -25.49 -0.18 -9.66
C LEU A 216 -26.94 -0.02 -10.20
N PRO A 217 -28.01 -0.24 -9.43
CA PRO A 217 -29.40 0.03 -9.92
C PRO A 217 -29.60 1.48 -10.38
N HIS A 218 -28.88 2.43 -9.81
CA HIS A 218 -28.97 3.86 -10.14
C HIS A 218 -28.06 4.28 -11.30
N LEU A 219 -27.28 3.33 -11.86
CA LEU A 219 -26.28 3.56 -12.90
C LEU A 219 -26.54 2.64 -14.10
N PRO A 220 -27.52 2.94 -14.96
CA PRO A 220 -27.81 2.12 -16.15
C PRO A 220 -26.60 2.09 -17.10
N GLY A 221 -26.32 0.92 -17.68
CA GLY A 221 -25.18 0.70 -18.59
C GLY A 221 -23.80 0.77 -17.94
N VAL A 222 -23.73 0.76 -16.59
CA VAL A 222 -22.47 0.69 -15.85
C VAL A 222 -22.23 -0.74 -15.36
N HIS A 223 -21.05 -1.26 -15.63
CA HIS A 223 -20.51 -2.51 -15.12
C HIS A 223 -19.49 -2.24 -14.04
N LEU A 224 -19.53 -3.01 -12.96
CA LEU A 224 -18.59 -2.97 -11.85
C LEU A 224 -17.69 -4.20 -11.89
N ALA A 225 -16.39 -4.01 -12.07
CA ALA A 225 -15.39 -5.03 -11.89
C ALA A 225 -14.67 -4.85 -10.54
N ILE A 226 -14.51 -5.93 -9.78
CA ILE A 226 -13.79 -5.91 -8.50
C ILE A 226 -12.63 -6.90 -8.58
N ALA A 227 -11.41 -6.38 -8.52
CA ALA A 227 -10.19 -7.18 -8.43
C ALA A 227 -9.79 -7.35 -6.96
N GLY A 228 -9.94 -8.57 -6.46
CA GLY A 228 -9.64 -8.95 -5.09
C GLY A 228 -10.33 -10.26 -4.73
N ARG A 229 -9.99 -10.81 -3.58
CA ARG A 229 -10.59 -12.03 -3.04
C ARG A 229 -10.97 -11.84 -1.58
N GLY A 230 -11.77 -12.72 -1.05
CA GLY A 230 -12.22 -12.71 0.35
C GLY A 230 -13.59 -13.30 0.52
N ASP A 231 -14.03 -13.39 1.77
CA ASP A 231 -15.21 -14.14 2.17
C ASP A 231 -16.54 -13.53 1.69
N LEU A 232 -16.52 -12.27 1.24
CA LEU A 232 -17.74 -11.60 0.79
C LEU A 232 -18.12 -11.87 -0.68
N ALA A 233 -17.38 -12.71 -1.43
CA ALA A 233 -17.66 -12.96 -2.85
C ALA A 233 -19.09 -13.43 -3.10
N GLU A 234 -19.54 -14.46 -2.37
CA GLU A 234 -20.88 -15.02 -2.47
C GLU A 234 -21.95 -14.00 -2.05
N ALA A 235 -21.72 -13.28 -0.95
CA ALA A 235 -22.66 -12.27 -0.46
C ALA A 235 -22.85 -11.12 -1.45
N LEU A 236 -21.78 -10.67 -2.13
CA LEU A 236 -21.84 -9.63 -3.16
C LEU A 236 -22.59 -10.11 -4.40
N THR A 237 -22.36 -11.36 -4.84
CA THR A 237 -23.06 -11.97 -5.97
C THR A 237 -24.54 -12.13 -5.68
N THR A 238 -24.90 -12.65 -4.52
CA THR A 238 -26.29 -12.78 -4.06
C THR A 238 -26.96 -11.40 -4.02
N ARG A 239 -26.29 -10.39 -3.47
CA ARG A 239 -26.81 -9.02 -3.41
C ARG A 239 -27.06 -8.45 -4.80
N ALA A 240 -26.13 -8.61 -5.73
CA ALA A 240 -26.28 -8.13 -7.12
C ALA A 240 -27.47 -8.80 -7.81
N THR A 241 -27.69 -10.10 -7.58
CA THR A 241 -28.83 -10.85 -8.11
C THR A 241 -30.16 -10.32 -7.55
N GLN A 242 -30.23 -10.10 -6.24
CA GLN A 242 -31.42 -9.54 -5.57
C GLN A 242 -31.80 -8.15 -6.12
N LEU A 243 -30.78 -7.37 -6.50
CA LEU A 243 -30.96 -6.04 -7.08
C LEU A 243 -31.20 -6.04 -8.60
N GLY A 244 -31.23 -7.21 -9.25
CA GLY A 244 -31.39 -7.33 -10.71
C GLY A 244 -30.19 -6.84 -11.52
N VAL A 245 -29.01 -6.74 -10.89
CA VAL A 245 -27.79 -6.24 -11.54
C VAL A 245 -26.68 -7.31 -11.64
N GLY A 246 -27.01 -8.60 -11.43
CA GLY A 246 -26.02 -9.69 -11.43
C GLY A 246 -25.16 -9.76 -12.70
N GLY A 247 -25.72 -9.51 -13.87
CA GLY A 247 -24.97 -9.46 -15.14
C GLY A 247 -24.03 -8.27 -15.30
N ARG A 248 -24.06 -7.30 -14.35
CA ARG A 248 -23.20 -6.11 -14.38
C ARG A 248 -22.15 -6.10 -13.26
N LEU A 249 -22.11 -7.13 -12.40
CA LEU A 249 -21.07 -7.32 -11.39
C LEU A 249 -20.08 -8.39 -11.88
N HIS A 250 -18.79 -8.06 -11.88
CA HIS A 250 -17.70 -8.94 -12.29
C HIS A 250 -16.66 -9.06 -11.17
N LEU A 251 -16.64 -10.20 -10.48
CA LEU A 251 -15.61 -10.51 -9.49
C LEU A 251 -14.42 -11.15 -10.21
N LEU A 252 -13.30 -10.44 -10.30
CA LEU A 252 -12.14 -10.84 -11.09
C LEU A 252 -11.16 -11.76 -10.33
N GLY A 253 -11.40 -11.99 -9.03
CA GLY A 253 -10.44 -12.69 -8.17
C GLY A 253 -9.16 -11.90 -7.93
N LEU A 254 -8.13 -12.57 -7.45
CA LEU A 254 -6.80 -12.00 -7.28
C LEU A 254 -6.15 -11.76 -8.64
N ARG A 255 -5.65 -10.52 -8.85
CA ARG A 255 -5.02 -10.10 -10.10
C ARG A 255 -3.65 -9.46 -9.82
N SER A 256 -2.68 -9.75 -10.67
CA SER A 256 -1.35 -9.11 -10.69
C SER A 256 -1.24 -7.99 -11.72
N ASP A 257 -2.11 -7.98 -12.75
CA ASP A 257 -2.12 -7.02 -13.87
C ASP A 257 -2.96 -5.76 -13.59
N ILE A 258 -2.90 -5.23 -12.38
CA ILE A 258 -3.74 -4.09 -11.94
C ILE A 258 -3.62 -2.88 -12.86
N ALA A 259 -2.41 -2.56 -13.35
CA ALA A 259 -2.20 -1.46 -14.28
C ALA A 259 -3.02 -1.65 -15.59
N THR A 260 -3.08 -2.88 -16.11
CA THR A 260 -3.88 -3.23 -17.30
C THR A 260 -5.39 -3.09 -17.04
N LEU A 261 -5.84 -3.49 -15.85
CA LEU A 261 -7.25 -3.34 -15.44
C LEU A 261 -7.62 -1.86 -15.33
N LEU A 262 -6.79 -1.05 -14.67
CA LEU A 262 -6.98 0.40 -14.54
C LEU A 262 -7.02 1.09 -15.90
N ALA A 263 -6.14 0.69 -16.83
CA ALA A 263 -6.12 1.23 -18.20
C ALA A 263 -7.38 0.89 -19.02
N SER A 264 -8.14 -0.14 -18.61
CA SER A 264 -9.39 -0.58 -19.27
C SER A 264 -10.63 0.11 -18.68
N ALA A 265 -10.54 0.71 -17.50
CA ALA A 265 -11.66 1.29 -16.77
C ALA A 265 -11.97 2.72 -17.21
N ASP A 266 -13.25 3.10 -17.16
CA ASP A 266 -13.70 4.49 -17.34
C ASP A 266 -13.58 5.29 -16.03
N ALA A 267 -13.67 4.63 -14.88
CA ALA A 267 -13.47 5.21 -13.56
C ALA A 267 -12.98 4.16 -12.55
N PHE A 268 -12.29 4.62 -11.52
CA PHE A 268 -11.91 3.84 -10.35
C PHE A 268 -12.74 4.27 -9.14
N ILE A 269 -13.16 3.31 -8.31
CA ILE A 269 -13.85 3.61 -7.05
C ILE A 269 -13.14 3.00 -5.85
N LEU A 270 -13.18 3.72 -4.74
CA LEU A 270 -12.72 3.28 -3.44
C LEU A 270 -13.84 3.49 -2.41
N PRO A 271 -14.79 2.54 -2.26
CA PRO A 271 -15.96 2.71 -1.40
C PRO A 271 -15.71 2.32 0.06
N SER A 272 -14.46 2.36 0.50
CA SER A 272 -14.01 1.85 1.80
C SER A 272 -14.61 2.62 2.98
N LEU A 273 -14.81 1.91 4.11
CA LEU A 273 -15.27 2.47 5.38
C LEU A 273 -14.12 2.98 6.25
N SER A 274 -12.92 2.48 6.03
CA SER A 274 -11.71 2.89 6.76
C SER A 274 -10.46 2.55 5.95
N GLU A 275 -9.56 3.51 5.82
CA GLU A 275 -8.26 3.36 5.14
C GLU A 275 -7.20 4.24 5.82
N GLY A 276 -5.92 3.93 5.54
CA GLY A 276 -4.87 4.94 5.58
C GLY A 276 -4.76 5.63 4.21
N VAL A 277 -3.67 5.38 3.49
CA VAL A 277 -3.57 5.67 2.04
C VAL A 277 -3.44 4.32 1.33
N PRO A 278 -4.53 3.79 0.72
CA PRO A 278 -4.49 2.46 0.12
C PRO A 278 -3.66 2.44 -1.17
N MET A 279 -2.86 1.39 -1.35
CA MET A 279 -2.02 1.20 -2.54
C MET A 279 -2.85 1.26 -3.82
N ALA A 280 -4.04 0.65 -3.84
CA ALA A 280 -4.94 0.66 -4.99
C ALA A 280 -5.36 2.08 -5.42
N LEU A 281 -5.54 3.01 -4.46
CA LEU A 281 -5.79 4.42 -4.78
C LEU A 281 -4.59 5.05 -5.47
N LEU A 282 -3.39 4.81 -4.95
CA LEU A 282 -2.15 5.34 -5.53
C LEU A 282 -1.91 4.79 -6.94
N GLU A 283 -2.15 3.48 -7.14
CA GLU A 283 -2.08 2.84 -8.46
C GLU A 283 -3.06 3.47 -9.45
N ALA A 284 -4.32 3.72 -9.02
CA ALA A 284 -5.33 4.39 -9.83
C ALA A 284 -4.95 5.85 -10.16
N MET A 285 -4.38 6.57 -9.19
CA MET A 285 -3.87 7.92 -9.40
C MET A 285 -2.73 7.93 -10.44
N PHE A 286 -1.74 7.03 -10.31
CA PHE A 286 -0.65 6.92 -11.30
C PHE A 286 -1.15 6.54 -12.70
N ALA A 287 -2.17 5.71 -12.78
CA ALA A 287 -2.82 5.35 -14.03
C ALA A 287 -3.63 6.50 -14.66
N GLY A 288 -3.77 7.63 -13.97
CA GLY A 288 -4.57 8.75 -14.44
C GLY A 288 -6.07 8.46 -14.51
N CYS A 289 -6.56 7.51 -13.70
CA CYS A 289 -7.98 7.19 -13.62
C CYS A 289 -8.78 8.36 -13.05
N ALA A 290 -9.99 8.53 -13.55
CA ALA A 290 -11.01 9.32 -12.86
C ALA A 290 -11.45 8.58 -11.60
N ILE A 291 -11.40 9.22 -10.43
CA ILE A 291 -11.54 8.57 -9.14
C ILE A 291 -12.76 9.10 -8.39
N VAL A 292 -13.58 8.17 -7.83
CA VAL A 292 -14.55 8.47 -6.77
C VAL A 292 -14.17 7.65 -5.55
N ALA A 293 -13.96 8.29 -4.41
CA ALA A 293 -13.49 7.62 -3.20
C ALA A 293 -14.26 8.08 -1.96
N SER A 294 -14.41 7.17 -1.00
CA SER A 294 -14.90 7.51 0.34
C SER A 294 -13.92 8.45 1.05
N ASP A 295 -14.43 9.44 1.73
CA ASP A 295 -13.68 10.41 2.53
C ASP A 295 -13.29 9.79 3.88
N VAL A 296 -12.28 8.94 3.87
CA VAL A 296 -11.80 8.21 5.05
C VAL A 296 -10.28 8.30 5.17
N GLY A 297 -9.80 8.37 6.39
CA GLY A 297 -8.36 8.41 6.69
C GLY A 297 -7.64 9.52 5.93
N ASP A 298 -6.54 9.17 5.26
CA ASP A 298 -5.74 10.12 4.49
C ASP A 298 -6.14 10.17 2.99
N VAL A 299 -7.29 9.56 2.59
CA VAL A 299 -7.78 9.59 1.20
C VAL A 299 -8.06 11.01 0.74
N ARG A 300 -8.69 11.85 1.60
CA ARG A 300 -8.90 13.29 1.31
C ARG A 300 -7.59 13.99 0.99
N ALA A 301 -6.57 13.80 1.83
CA ALA A 301 -5.24 14.39 1.62
C ALA A 301 -4.57 13.84 0.35
N ALA A 302 -4.75 12.55 0.03
CA ALA A 302 -4.22 11.96 -1.18
C ALA A 302 -4.86 12.57 -2.43
N LEU A 303 -6.16 12.80 -2.42
CA LEU A 303 -6.90 13.40 -3.54
C LEU A 303 -6.93 14.93 -3.51
N ASP A 304 -6.05 15.57 -2.73
CA ASP A 304 -5.88 17.02 -2.69
C ASP A 304 -7.20 17.76 -2.42
N ASP A 305 -7.90 17.36 -1.35
CA ASP A 305 -9.20 17.90 -0.95
C ASP A 305 -10.25 17.87 -2.07
N GLY A 306 -10.24 16.84 -2.91
CA GLY A 306 -11.16 16.65 -4.02
C GLY A 306 -10.73 17.27 -5.35
N ARG A 307 -9.56 17.92 -5.44
CA ARG A 307 -9.00 18.44 -6.70
C ARG A 307 -8.51 17.35 -7.65
N ALA A 308 -8.09 16.19 -7.11
CA ALA A 308 -7.59 15.04 -7.86
C ALA A 308 -8.56 13.85 -7.91
N GLY A 309 -9.82 14.03 -7.52
CA GLY A 309 -10.85 13.01 -7.51
C GLY A 309 -12.07 13.47 -6.73
N MET A 310 -13.19 12.78 -6.86
CA MET A 310 -14.41 13.10 -6.12
C MET A 310 -14.44 12.35 -4.78
N LEU A 311 -14.79 13.07 -3.71
CA LEU A 311 -14.93 12.52 -2.36
C LEU A 311 -16.40 12.38 -1.99
N VAL A 312 -16.77 11.26 -1.40
CA VAL A 312 -18.12 10.96 -0.93
C VAL A 312 -18.10 10.49 0.53
N PRO A 313 -19.18 10.71 1.30
CA PRO A 313 -19.25 10.13 2.65
C PRO A 313 -19.10 8.59 2.63
N PRO A 314 -18.39 8.00 3.60
CA PRO A 314 -18.25 6.55 3.68
C PRO A 314 -19.62 5.88 3.95
N GLY A 315 -19.91 4.80 3.21
CA GLY A 315 -21.15 4.04 3.36
C GLY A 315 -22.38 4.70 2.72
N ASP A 316 -22.24 5.84 2.07
CA ASP A 316 -23.33 6.52 1.39
C ASP A 316 -23.44 6.09 -0.08
N THR A 317 -24.31 5.10 -0.31
CA THR A 317 -24.58 4.55 -1.65
C THR A 317 -25.15 5.59 -2.61
N ALA A 318 -25.99 6.50 -2.13
CA ALA A 318 -26.63 7.51 -2.98
C ALA A 318 -25.62 8.56 -3.45
N ALA A 319 -24.76 9.05 -2.54
CA ALA A 319 -23.67 9.95 -2.89
C ALA A 319 -22.66 9.28 -3.85
N LEU A 320 -22.34 8.00 -3.65
CA LEU A 320 -21.45 7.24 -4.54
C LEU A 320 -22.05 7.13 -5.95
N ALA A 321 -23.34 6.76 -6.06
CA ALA A 321 -24.04 6.66 -7.34
C ALA A 321 -24.10 8.02 -8.06
N ALA A 322 -24.44 9.09 -7.34
CA ALA A 322 -24.51 10.45 -7.90
C ALA A 322 -23.15 10.93 -8.41
N ALA A 323 -22.08 10.75 -7.62
CA ALA A 323 -20.72 11.14 -8.00
C ALA A 323 -20.22 10.36 -9.23
N LEU A 324 -20.45 9.05 -9.27
CA LEU A 324 -20.12 8.21 -10.43
C LEU A 324 -20.90 8.62 -11.67
N GLY A 325 -22.23 8.84 -11.54
CA GLY A 325 -23.07 9.29 -12.64
C GLY A 325 -22.58 10.61 -13.23
N GLN A 326 -22.28 11.60 -12.38
CA GLN A 326 -21.71 12.89 -12.81
C GLN A 326 -20.37 12.72 -13.53
N LEU A 327 -19.46 11.91 -12.97
CA LEU A 327 -18.13 11.69 -13.53
C LEU A 327 -18.21 11.02 -14.91
N LEU A 328 -19.03 9.99 -15.04
CA LEU A 328 -19.18 9.24 -16.29
C LEU A 328 -19.94 10.02 -17.37
N ALA A 329 -20.82 10.93 -16.99
CA ALA A 329 -21.51 11.86 -17.91
C ALA A 329 -20.62 13.00 -18.43
N ALA A 330 -19.49 13.28 -17.77
CA ALA A 330 -18.59 14.39 -18.10
C ALA A 330 -17.16 13.94 -18.43
N PRO A 331 -16.91 13.30 -19.62
CA PRO A 331 -15.61 12.72 -19.95
C PRO A 331 -14.44 13.73 -19.94
N ALA A 332 -14.69 15.00 -20.24
CA ALA A 332 -13.65 16.03 -20.19
C ALA A 332 -13.21 16.26 -18.72
N ARG A 333 -14.17 16.35 -17.79
CA ARG A 333 -13.91 16.51 -16.36
C ARG A 333 -13.23 15.27 -15.78
N ALA A 334 -13.67 14.08 -16.20
CA ALA A 334 -13.04 12.82 -15.79
C ALA A 334 -11.56 12.78 -16.17
N ARG A 335 -11.21 13.15 -17.41
CA ARG A 335 -9.81 13.25 -17.86
C ARG A 335 -9.01 14.30 -17.08
N GLU A 336 -9.60 15.45 -16.80
CA GLU A 336 -8.95 16.50 -16.03
C GLU A 336 -8.60 16.02 -14.61
N LEU A 337 -9.55 15.43 -13.89
CA LEU A 337 -9.33 14.88 -12.54
C LEU A 337 -8.27 13.76 -12.56
N GLY A 338 -8.34 12.86 -13.54
CA GLY A 338 -7.33 11.80 -13.71
C GLY A 338 -5.93 12.36 -13.96
N ALA A 339 -5.80 13.38 -14.79
CA ALA A 339 -4.52 14.05 -15.03
C ALA A 339 -3.99 14.76 -13.77
N GLN A 340 -4.86 15.36 -12.96
CA GLN A 340 -4.49 15.95 -11.67
C GLN A 340 -4.03 14.88 -10.69
N ALA A 341 -4.76 13.74 -10.61
CA ALA A 341 -4.38 12.59 -9.80
C ALA A 341 -2.99 12.06 -10.18
N ALA A 342 -2.71 11.88 -11.48
CA ALA A 342 -1.42 11.40 -11.95
C ALA A 342 -0.26 12.36 -11.61
N ARG A 343 -0.44 13.67 -11.81
CA ARG A 343 0.57 14.67 -11.42
C ARG A 343 0.86 14.62 -9.92
N ARG A 344 -0.20 14.56 -9.09
CA ARG A 344 -0.04 14.49 -7.64
C ARG A 344 0.63 13.19 -7.20
N ALA A 345 0.24 12.05 -7.78
CA ALA A 345 0.87 10.77 -7.50
C ALA A 345 2.38 10.80 -7.79
N SER A 346 2.77 11.30 -8.94
CA SER A 346 4.18 11.43 -9.32
C SER A 346 4.96 12.39 -8.41
N ALA A 347 4.30 13.46 -7.94
CA ALA A 347 4.93 14.42 -7.03
C ALA A 347 5.09 13.91 -5.60
N GLU A 348 4.13 13.12 -5.06
CA GLU A 348 4.06 12.83 -3.63
C GLU A 348 4.24 11.34 -3.30
N TYR A 349 3.89 10.43 -4.22
CA TYR A 349 3.75 9.00 -3.96
C TYR A 349 4.65 8.11 -4.83
N ASP A 350 5.68 8.68 -5.47
CA ASP A 350 6.70 7.88 -6.19
C ASP A 350 7.49 7.03 -5.19
N VAL A 351 7.63 5.74 -5.46
CA VAL A 351 8.34 4.79 -4.62
C VAL A 351 9.78 5.22 -4.33
N ARG A 352 10.47 5.83 -5.29
CA ARG A 352 11.86 6.31 -5.13
C ARG A 352 11.95 7.41 -4.08
N ARG A 353 10.94 8.29 -3.99
CA ARG A 353 10.85 9.30 -2.94
C ARG A 353 10.61 8.67 -1.56
N MET A 354 9.74 7.66 -1.50
CA MET A 354 9.52 6.90 -0.27
C MET A 354 10.84 6.26 0.19
N VAL A 355 11.50 5.51 -0.68
CA VAL A 355 12.76 4.82 -0.36
C VAL A 355 13.86 5.80 0.02
N ALA A 356 14.00 6.94 -0.68
CA ALA A 356 14.97 7.97 -0.31
C ALA A 356 14.78 8.50 1.13
N ARG A 357 13.53 8.63 1.60
CA ARG A 357 13.24 9.01 2.99
C ARG A 357 13.64 7.93 4.00
N TYR A 358 13.40 6.65 3.68
CA TYR A 358 13.87 5.54 4.52
C TYR A 358 15.39 5.48 4.56
N VAL A 359 16.06 5.65 3.43
CA VAL A 359 17.51 5.70 3.33
C VAL A 359 18.10 6.83 4.19
N ALA A 360 17.46 7.99 4.21
CA ALA A 360 17.88 9.10 5.10
C ALA A 360 17.82 8.69 6.58
N ILE A 361 16.75 7.98 6.99
CA ILE A 361 16.65 7.43 8.36
C ILE A 361 17.74 6.38 8.63
N TYR A 362 18.00 5.49 7.66
CA TYR A 362 19.03 4.46 7.83
C TYR A 362 20.41 5.09 8.04
N ARG A 363 20.76 6.08 7.23
CA ARG A 363 22.04 6.82 7.36
C ARG A 363 22.15 7.55 8.70
N GLU A 364 21.10 8.25 9.11
CA GLU A 364 21.05 8.92 10.43
C GLU A 364 21.35 7.92 11.56
N LEU A 365 20.75 6.73 11.52
CA LEU A 365 20.93 5.71 12.55
C LEU A 365 22.29 5.02 12.49
N LEU A 366 22.96 5.00 11.34
CA LEU A 366 24.32 4.49 11.17
C LEU A 366 25.40 5.53 11.46
N GLY A 367 25.01 6.76 11.82
CA GLY A 367 25.95 7.84 12.16
C GLY A 367 26.52 8.60 10.96
N ASP A 368 25.94 8.45 9.78
CA ASP A 368 26.28 9.27 8.61
C ASP A 368 25.65 10.67 8.72
N GLU A 369 26.41 11.72 8.39
CA GLU A 369 25.85 13.08 8.35
C GLU A 369 24.69 13.16 7.32
N PRO A 370 23.60 13.90 7.65
CA PRO A 370 22.47 14.06 6.76
C PRO A 370 22.89 14.80 5.49
N THR A 371 23.11 14.07 4.42
CA THR A 371 23.23 14.67 3.10
C THR A 371 21.86 15.16 2.68
N THR A 372 21.70 16.44 2.41
CA THR A 372 20.50 17.05 1.84
C THR A 372 20.26 16.48 0.44
N LEU A 373 19.65 15.31 0.37
CA LEU A 373 19.15 14.73 -0.87
C LEU A 373 17.71 15.19 -1.08
N ILE A 374 17.54 16.39 -1.62
CA ILE A 374 16.40 16.69 -2.49
C ILE A 374 16.79 16.05 -3.83
N PRO A 375 16.15 14.97 -4.30
CA PRO A 375 16.39 14.51 -5.65
C PRO A 375 15.94 15.64 -6.58
N GLU A 376 16.85 16.22 -7.35
CA GLU A 376 16.48 17.03 -8.49
C GLU A 376 15.51 16.23 -9.36
N PRO A 377 14.44 16.85 -9.91
CA PRO A 377 13.60 16.18 -10.87
C PRO A 377 14.49 15.77 -12.03
N LEU A 378 14.65 14.47 -12.25
CA LEU A 378 15.29 13.96 -13.46
C LEU A 378 14.55 14.57 -14.64
N VAL A 379 15.22 15.50 -15.31
CA VAL A 379 14.83 16.08 -16.59
C VAL A 379 14.43 14.92 -17.50
N SER A 380 13.22 14.98 -18.01
CA SER A 380 12.66 14.04 -18.98
C SER A 380 13.71 13.67 -20.02
N ALA A 381 14.12 12.41 -20.06
CA ALA A 381 14.75 11.88 -21.25
C ALA A 381 13.74 12.07 -22.39
N SER A 382 14.05 12.99 -23.29
CA SER A 382 13.34 13.27 -24.53
C SER A 382 13.20 11.95 -25.30
N TYR A 383 11.99 11.42 -25.35
CA TYR A 383 11.67 10.40 -26.33
C TYR A 383 11.76 11.07 -27.71
N GLY A 384 12.80 10.70 -28.44
CA GLY A 384 12.98 11.09 -29.81
C GLY A 384 11.74 10.75 -30.63
N THR A 385 11.22 11.76 -31.29
CA THR A 385 10.27 11.63 -32.39
C THR A 385 10.88 10.70 -33.45
N LEU A 386 10.33 9.50 -33.59
CA LEU A 386 10.48 8.73 -34.80
C LEU A 386 9.37 9.15 -35.76
N THR A 387 9.80 9.78 -36.84
CA THR A 387 9.02 10.11 -38.06
C THR A 387 8.46 8.87 -38.71
#